data_9d20e42fa96e3e76e9818f0a34a01efe
#
_entry.id   9d20e42fa96e3e76e9818f0a34a01efe
#
_cell.length_a   1.000
_cell.length_b   1.000
_cell.length_c   1.000
_cell.angle_alpha   90.00
_cell.angle_beta   90.00
_cell.angle_gamma   90.00
#
_symmetry.space_group_name_H-M   'P 1'
#
loop_
_entity.id
_entity.type
_entity.pdbx_description
1 polymer ?
#
loop_
_entity_poly.entity_id
_entity_poly.type
_entity_poly.pdbx_seq_one_letter_code
_entity_poly.pdbx_strand_id
1 'polypeptide(L)'
;MSRASSGVILVLLAGLGTGATYLVQLTSAPRIAAEQRLIDSRHLLDVLPPDSYDNQPLEQPLSLARTGLPESMLLGGYRATKAGQPSAVLLRSQTLGYAGSIELLIAIGANGRLLGVKTLNQSETPGLGGRIADWPNAWLQVFAGKSRAEPGDA
;
A
#
# COMPACT_ATOMS: atom_id res chain seq x y z
N MET A 1 -23.24 53.54 12.92
CA MET A 1 -22.28 52.73 12.11
C MET A 1 -22.84 52.65 10.70
N SER A 2 -22.11 53.17 9.70
CA SER A 2 -22.61 53.18 8.32
C SER A 2 -22.59 51.78 7.73
N ARG A 3 -23.53 51.43 6.85
CA ARG A 3 -23.60 50.15 6.13
C ARG A 3 -22.29 49.81 5.42
N ALA A 4 -21.53 50.80 5.02
CA ALA A 4 -20.21 50.65 4.40
C ALA A 4 -19.12 50.09 5.38
N SER A 5 -19.14 50.55 6.64
CA SER A 5 -18.19 50.08 7.65
C SER A 5 -18.43 48.59 8.00
N SER A 6 -19.68 48.14 8.06
CA SER A 6 -20.02 46.74 8.31
C SER A 6 -19.57 45.82 7.18
N GLY A 7 -19.68 46.28 5.91
CA GLY A 7 -19.21 45.53 4.76
C GLY A 7 -17.69 45.33 4.76
N VAL A 8 -16.93 46.38 5.08
CA VAL A 8 -15.47 46.32 5.17
C VAL A 8 -15.02 45.36 6.28
N ILE A 9 -15.67 45.40 7.44
CA ILE A 9 -15.34 44.47 8.54
C ILE A 9 -15.60 43.02 8.15
N LEU A 10 -16.70 42.72 7.46
CA LEU A 10 -16.98 41.35 6.97
C LEU A 10 -15.96 40.86 5.99
N VAL A 11 -15.51 41.68 5.05
CA VAL A 11 -14.47 41.32 4.08
C VAL A 11 -13.13 41.04 4.78
N LEU A 12 -12.76 41.89 5.76
CA LEU A 12 -11.54 41.67 6.53
C LEU A 12 -11.58 40.38 7.36
N LEU A 13 -12.71 40.07 8.00
CA LEU A 13 -12.90 38.85 8.75
C LEU A 13 -12.85 37.61 7.85
N ALA A 14 -13.48 37.67 6.68
CA ALA A 14 -13.43 36.60 5.69
C ALA A 14 -11.99 36.38 5.17
N GLY A 15 -11.27 37.44 4.87
CA GLY A 15 -9.89 37.41 4.43
C GLY A 15 -8.95 36.84 5.50
N LEU A 16 -9.13 37.23 6.76
CA LEU A 16 -8.37 36.68 7.89
C LEU A 16 -8.66 35.17 8.09
N GLY A 17 -9.93 34.77 8.01
CA GLY A 17 -10.31 33.36 8.15
C GLY A 17 -9.72 32.50 7.03
N THR A 18 -9.82 32.96 5.78
CA THR A 18 -9.26 32.26 4.62
C THR A 18 -7.73 32.19 4.70
N GLY A 19 -7.08 33.30 5.08
CA GLY A 19 -5.63 33.35 5.25
C GLY A 19 -5.12 32.41 6.35
N ALA A 20 -5.81 32.37 7.49
CA ALA A 20 -5.47 31.47 8.58
C ALA A 20 -5.62 30.00 8.17
N THR A 21 -6.71 29.65 7.49
CA THR A 21 -6.92 28.27 6.98
C THR A 21 -5.84 27.88 5.97
N TYR A 22 -5.48 28.79 5.07
CA TYR A 22 -4.42 28.54 4.08
C TYR A 22 -3.05 28.31 4.74
N LEU A 23 -2.71 29.11 5.76
CA LEU A 23 -1.46 28.94 6.52
C LEU A 23 -1.44 27.60 7.27
N VAL A 24 -2.54 27.21 7.91
CA VAL A 24 -2.65 25.90 8.58
C VAL A 24 -2.47 24.77 7.57
N GLN A 25 -3.09 24.89 6.41
CA GLN A 25 -2.98 23.88 5.36
C GLN A 25 -1.53 23.73 4.84
N LEU A 26 -0.83 24.86 4.59
CA LEU A 26 0.57 24.83 4.15
C LEU A 26 1.51 24.17 5.17
N THR A 27 1.27 24.38 6.46
CA THR A 27 2.13 23.84 7.52
C THR A 27 1.78 22.37 7.87
N SER A 28 0.52 21.99 7.71
CA SER A 28 0.02 20.66 8.11
C SER A 28 0.11 19.64 6.98
N ALA A 29 -0.04 20.04 5.72
CA ALA A 29 -0.02 19.14 4.57
C ALA A 29 1.22 18.22 4.51
N PRO A 30 2.47 18.71 4.70
CA PRO A 30 3.64 17.83 4.64
C PRO A 30 3.70 16.83 5.80
N ARG A 31 3.19 17.19 6.98
CA ARG A 31 3.13 16.29 8.13
C ARG A 31 2.09 15.20 7.93
N ILE A 32 0.91 15.56 7.46
CA ILE A 32 -0.17 14.61 7.14
C ILE A 32 0.30 13.62 6.07
N ALA A 33 0.95 14.10 5.02
CA ALA A 33 1.50 13.23 3.97
C ALA A 33 2.59 12.27 4.48
N ALA A 34 3.43 12.71 5.42
CA ALA A 34 4.45 11.85 6.03
C ALA A 34 3.83 10.77 6.91
N GLU A 35 2.87 11.13 7.76
CA GLU A 35 2.14 10.17 8.62
C GLU A 35 1.34 9.16 7.79
N GLN A 36 0.67 9.60 6.75
CA GLN A 36 -0.04 8.70 5.84
C GLN A 36 0.91 7.70 5.18
N ARG A 37 2.07 8.14 4.69
CA ARG A 37 3.08 7.24 4.13
C ARG A 37 3.58 6.20 5.14
N LEU A 38 3.75 6.57 6.41
CA LEU A 38 4.16 5.65 7.46
C LEU A 38 3.07 4.61 7.76
N ILE A 39 1.80 5.03 7.80
CA ILE A 39 0.66 4.13 8.01
C ILE A 39 0.54 3.18 6.81
N ASP A 40 0.56 3.70 5.60
CA ASP A 40 0.47 2.91 4.37
C ASP A 40 1.65 1.93 4.28
N SER A 41 2.86 2.35 4.65
CA SER A 41 4.03 1.49 4.65
C SER A 41 3.92 0.34 5.65
N ARG A 42 3.42 0.60 6.85
CA ARG A 42 3.20 -0.46 7.86
C ARG A 42 2.15 -1.46 7.36
N HIS A 43 1.03 -0.98 6.83
CA HIS A 43 0.00 -1.85 6.27
C HIS A 43 0.50 -2.68 5.08
N LEU A 44 1.40 -2.16 4.26
CA LEU A 44 2.02 -2.93 3.18
C LEU A 44 2.96 -4.00 3.72
N LEU A 45 3.70 -3.71 4.79
CA LEU A 45 4.68 -4.63 5.37
C LEU A 45 4.07 -5.70 6.28
N ASP A 46 2.77 -5.62 6.61
CA ASP A 46 2.05 -6.65 7.38
C ASP A 46 2.09 -8.05 6.73
N VAL A 47 2.42 -8.11 5.44
CA VAL A 47 2.61 -9.37 4.69
C VAL A 47 3.92 -10.08 5.05
N LEU A 48 4.86 -9.35 5.67
CA LEU A 48 6.14 -9.89 6.15
C LEU A 48 6.08 -10.20 7.66
N PRO A 49 6.65 -11.30 8.11
CA PRO A 49 6.89 -11.51 9.54
C PRO A 49 7.72 -10.36 10.12
N PRO A 50 7.37 -9.81 11.29
CA PRO A 50 8.04 -8.64 11.87
C PRO A 50 9.55 -8.79 12.02
N ASP A 51 10.02 -9.99 12.34
CA ASP A 51 11.43 -10.30 12.56
C ASP A 51 12.19 -10.68 11.27
N SER A 52 11.55 -10.60 10.11
CA SER A 52 12.16 -11.05 8.84
C SER A 52 13.03 -9.99 8.17
N TYR A 53 13.00 -8.74 8.63
CA TYR A 53 13.76 -7.63 8.04
C TYR A 53 14.16 -6.60 9.09
N ASP A 54 15.18 -5.79 8.78
CA ASP A 54 15.71 -4.70 9.62
C ASP A 54 15.92 -3.39 8.82
N ASN A 55 15.63 -3.41 7.52
CA ASN A 55 15.68 -2.24 6.65
C ASN A 55 14.27 -1.61 6.47
N GLN A 56 14.19 -0.60 5.62
CA GLN A 56 12.94 -0.03 5.12
C GLN A 56 12.68 -0.54 3.69
N PRO A 57 11.97 -1.68 3.50
CA PRO A 57 11.86 -2.33 2.20
C PRO A 57 11.30 -1.42 1.12
N LEU A 58 10.32 -0.57 1.45
CA LEU A 58 9.65 0.31 0.49
C LEU A 58 10.56 1.42 -0.07
N GLU A 59 11.67 1.71 0.60
CA GLU A 59 12.70 2.63 0.11
C GLU A 59 13.75 1.95 -0.77
N GLN A 60 13.66 0.62 -0.91
CA GLN A 60 14.55 -0.17 -1.75
C GLN A 60 13.80 -0.84 -2.91
N PRO A 61 13.34 -0.05 -3.90
CA PRO A 61 12.63 -0.60 -5.04
C PRO A 61 13.55 -1.50 -5.87
N LEU A 62 12.98 -2.59 -6.36
CA LEU A 62 13.62 -3.46 -7.33
C LEU A 62 13.31 -2.93 -8.73
N SER A 63 14.36 -2.69 -9.51
CA SER A 63 14.23 -2.37 -10.93
C SER A 63 13.87 -3.65 -11.71
N LEU A 64 12.58 -3.99 -11.69
CA LEU A 64 12.05 -5.10 -12.46
C LEU A 64 11.46 -4.56 -13.75
N ALA A 65 11.81 -5.18 -14.88
CA ALA A 65 11.07 -4.92 -16.11
C ALA A 65 9.60 -5.34 -15.88
N ARG A 66 8.67 -4.53 -16.36
CA ARG A 66 7.26 -4.95 -16.39
C ARG A 66 7.16 -6.20 -17.26
N THR A 67 6.97 -7.32 -16.65
CA THR A 67 6.93 -8.61 -17.34
C THR A 67 5.51 -9.13 -17.29
N GLY A 68 4.93 -9.34 -18.46
CA GLY A 68 3.67 -10.06 -18.61
C GLY A 68 3.93 -11.54 -18.31
N LEU A 69 3.18 -12.07 -17.37
CA LEU A 69 3.03 -13.51 -17.14
C LEU A 69 1.73 -13.96 -17.81
N PRO A 70 1.49 -15.26 -18.05
CA PRO A 70 0.33 -15.71 -18.82
C PRO A 70 -1.01 -15.12 -18.36
N GLU A 71 -1.19 -14.90 -17.07
CA GLU A 71 -2.45 -14.39 -16.48
C GLU A 71 -2.25 -13.21 -15.53
N SER A 72 -1.04 -12.64 -15.49
CA SER A 72 -0.73 -11.54 -14.60
C SER A 72 0.37 -10.64 -15.14
N MET A 73 0.48 -9.46 -14.58
CA MET A 73 1.53 -8.49 -14.91
C MET A 73 2.32 -8.14 -13.63
N LEU A 74 3.63 -8.29 -13.69
CA LEU A 74 4.50 -7.82 -12.63
C LEU A 74 4.68 -6.31 -12.75
N LEU A 75 4.27 -5.56 -11.73
CA LEU A 75 4.32 -4.10 -11.72
C LEU A 75 5.63 -3.55 -11.14
N GLY A 76 6.31 -4.33 -10.31
CA GLY A 76 7.53 -3.94 -9.60
C GLY A 76 7.68 -4.69 -8.30
N GLY A 77 8.63 -4.28 -7.47
CA GLY A 77 8.83 -4.91 -6.17
C GLY A 77 9.77 -4.11 -5.29
N TYR A 78 10.03 -4.69 -4.12
CA TYR A 78 10.88 -4.12 -3.09
C TYR A 78 11.75 -5.21 -2.47
N ARG A 79 12.88 -4.81 -1.88
CA ARG A 79 13.82 -5.73 -1.23
C ARG A 79 13.77 -5.55 0.28
N ALA A 80 13.54 -6.64 0.99
CA ALA A 80 13.76 -6.72 2.42
C ALA A 80 15.13 -7.34 2.70
N THR A 81 15.85 -6.77 3.68
CA THR A 81 17.15 -7.27 4.12
C THR A 81 17.13 -7.46 5.63
N LYS A 82 17.96 -8.40 6.10
CA LYS A 82 18.22 -8.61 7.52
C LYS A 82 19.72 -8.83 7.72
N ALA A 83 20.31 -8.10 8.65
CA ALA A 83 21.76 -8.09 8.88
C ALA A 83 22.57 -7.89 7.58
N GLY A 84 22.09 -7.00 6.71
CA GLY A 84 22.71 -6.68 5.42
C GLY A 84 22.56 -7.75 4.33
N GLN A 85 21.88 -8.88 4.60
CA GLN A 85 21.63 -9.93 3.62
C GLN A 85 20.16 -9.88 3.12
N PRO A 86 19.90 -10.19 1.84
CA PRO A 86 18.55 -10.30 1.34
C PRO A 86 17.76 -11.36 2.12
N SER A 87 16.65 -10.97 2.74
CA SER A 87 15.78 -11.86 3.52
C SER A 87 14.49 -12.18 2.82
N ALA A 88 13.94 -11.22 2.09
CA ALA A 88 12.71 -11.39 1.32
C ALA A 88 12.62 -10.40 0.15
N VAL A 89 11.73 -10.72 -0.78
CA VAL A 89 11.32 -9.87 -1.89
C VAL A 89 9.83 -9.67 -1.82
N LEU A 90 9.38 -8.43 -1.96
CA LEU A 90 7.99 -8.05 -2.09
C LEU A 90 7.71 -7.76 -3.56
N LEU A 91 6.81 -8.48 -4.18
CA LEU A 91 6.43 -8.27 -5.59
C LEU A 91 5.02 -7.70 -5.67
N ARG A 92 4.85 -6.66 -6.48
CA ARG A 92 3.53 -6.15 -6.85
C ARG A 92 3.12 -6.78 -8.16
N SER A 93 2.01 -7.47 -8.16
CA SER A 93 1.46 -8.14 -9.33
C SER A 93 0.01 -7.72 -9.55
N GLN A 94 -0.40 -7.62 -10.80
CA GLN A 94 -1.77 -7.35 -11.20
C GLN A 94 -2.29 -8.53 -12.01
N THR A 95 -3.49 -8.98 -11.70
CA THR A 95 -4.22 -10.01 -12.44
C THR A 95 -5.64 -9.55 -12.72
N LEU A 96 -6.32 -10.23 -13.63
CA LEU A 96 -7.74 -10.00 -13.89
C LEU A 96 -8.58 -10.88 -12.95
N GLY A 97 -9.50 -10.25 -12.24
CA GLY A 97 -10.56 -10.91 -11.50
C GLY A 97 -11.86 -11.00 -12.30
N TYR A 98 -12.95 -11.27 -11.62
CA TYR A 98 -14.28 -11.37 -12.23
C TYR A 98 -14.84 -9.99 -12.65
N ALA A 99 -14.75 -8.99 -11.76
CA ALA A 99 -15.30 -7.66 -12.00
C ALA A 99 -14.23 -6.63 -12.41
N GLY A 100 -12.95 -6.97 -12.37
CA GLY A 100 -11.90 -6.05 -12.77
C GLY A 100 -10.51 -6.52 -12.36
N SER A 101 -9.57 -5.59 -12.32
CA SER A 101 -8.19 -5.90 -11.93
C SER A 101 -8.05 -6.06 -10.42
N ILE A 102 -7.24 -7.04 -10.04
CA ILE A 102 -6.82 -7.28 -8.67
C ILE A 102 -5.31 -7.03 -8.58
N GLU A 103 -4.89 -6.16 -7.68
CA GLU A 103 -3.49 -5.91 -7.41
C GLU A 103 -3.09 -6.61 -6.10
N LEU A 104 -2.03 -7.40 -6.16
CA LEU A 104 -1.53 -8.21 -5.07
C LEU A 104 -0.12 -7.77 -4.67
N LEU A 105 0.17 -7.83 -3.38
CA LEU A 105 1.50 -7.80 -2.82
C LEU A 105 1.86 -9.22 -2.36
N ILE A 106 2.94 -9.75 -2.91
CA ILE A 106 3.39 -11.11 -2.69
C ILE A 106 4.76 -11.04 -2.02
N ALA A 107 4.88 -11.57 -0.81
CA ALA A 107 6.13 -11.68 -0.09
C ALA A 107 6.74 -13.05 -0.28
N ILE A 108 8.00 -13.09 -0.73
CA ILE A 108 8.76 -14.33 -0.99
C ILE A 108 10.04 -14.26 -0.16
N GLY A 109 10.27 -15.23 0.69
CA GLY A 109 11.48 -15.38 1.48
C GLY A 109 12.70 -15.77 0.64
N ALA A 110 13.89 -15.58 1.19
CA ALA A 110 15.15 -15.95 0.54
C ALA A 110 15.24 -17.47 0.21
N ASN A 111 14.44 -18.29 0.89
CA ASN A 111 14.30 -19.73 0.62
C ASN A 111 13.35 -20.06 -0.54
N GLY A 112 12.79 -19.05 -1.24
CA GLY A 112 11.86 -19.22 -2.34
C GLY A 112 10.44 -19.62 -1.91
N ARG A 113 10.11 -19.58 -0.61
CA ARG A 113 8.76 -19.85 -0.10
C ARG A 113 7.98 -18.56 0.06
N LEU A 114 6.68 -18.61 -0.19
CA LEU A 114 5.76 -17.53 0.08
C LEU A 114 5.69 -17.26 1.59
N LEU A 115 5.92 -16.02 1.98
CA LEU A 115 5.72 -15.56 3.37
C LEU A 115 4.30 -15.07 3.59
N GLY A 116 3.68 -14.49 2.56
CA GLY A 116 2.31 -14.05 2.59
C GLY A 116 1.89 -13.41 1.27
N VAL A 117 0.58 -13.27 1.12
CA VAL A 117 -0.05 -12.58 -0.02
C VAL A 117 -1.12 -11.64 0.53
N LYS A 118 -1.14 -10.42 0.05
CA LYS A 118 -2.11 -9.39 0.45
C LYS A 118 -2.69 -8.69 -0.78
N THR A 119 -3.98 -8.43 -0.75
CA THR A 119 -4.62 -7.60 -1.78
C THR A 119 -4.36 -6.13 -1.50
N LEU A 120 -3.84 -5.40 -2.47
CA LEU A 120 -3.63 -3.96 -2.40
C LEU A 120 -4.83 -3.19 -2.95
N ASN A 121 -5.36 -3.67 -4.07
CA ASN A 121 -6.51 -3.07 -4.74
C ASN A 121 -7.33 -4.13 -5.45
N GLN A 122 -8.64 -3.92 -5.54
CA GLN A 122 -9.54 -4.81 -6.23
C GLN A 122 -10.84 -4.08 -6.61
N SER A 123 -11.53 -4.58 -7.62
CA SER A 123 -12.81 -4.05 -8.10
C SER A 123 -13.91 -5.10 -8.04
N GLU A 124 -13.73 -6.15 -7.22
CA GLU A 124 -14.66 -7.26 -7.12
C GLU A 124 -15.96 -6.85 -6.44
N THR A 125 -17.04 -7.54 -6.81
CA THR A 125 -18.36 -7.27 -6.27
C THR A 125 -18.45 -7.65 -4.79
N PRO A 126 -18.93 -6.74 -3.91
CA PRO A 126 -19.20 -7.08 -2.52
C PRO A 126 -20.09 -8.32 -2.40
N GLY A 127 -19.70 -9.24 -1.51
CA GLY A 127 -20.44 -10.50 -1.30
C GLY A 127 -20.09 -11.64 -2.26
N LEU A 128 -19.44 -11.37 -3.40
CA LEU A 128 -18.92 -12.40 -4.32
C LEU A 128 -17.40 -12.56 -4.17
N GLY A 129 -16.63 -11.60 -4.62
CA GLY A 129 -15.16 -11.62 -4.59
C GLY A 129 -14.53 -10.54 -3.71
N GLY A 130 -15.30 -9.53 -3.30
CA GLY A 130 -14.78 -8.35 -2.59
C GLY A 130 -14.07 -8.67 -1.27
N ARG A 131 -14.39 -9.81 -0.64
CA ARG A 131 -13.73 -10.25 0.61
C ARG A 131 -12.25 -10.59 0.46
N ILE A 132 -11.73 -10.68 -0.76
CA ILE A 132 -10.28 -10.85 -0.97
C ILE A 132 -9.47 -9.66 -0.43
N ALA A 133 -10.11 -8.49 -0.25
CA ALA A 133 -9.49 -7.30 0.35
C ALA A 133 -9.38 -7.36 1.89
N ASP A 134 -10.11 -8.26 2.53
CA ASP A 134 -10.06 -8.38 4.00
C ASP A 134 -8.64 -8.74 4.44
N TRP A 135 -8.17 -8.14 5.53
CA TRP A 135 -6.88 -8.48 6.10
C TRP A 135 -6.99 -8.60 7.64
N PRO A 136 -6.51 -9.72 8.22
CA PRO A 136 -5.97 -10.92 7.56
C PRO A 136 -7.05 -11.70 6.80
N ASN A 137 -6.67 -12.34 5.69
CA ASN A 137 -7.57 -13.13 4.86
C ASN A 137 -7.20 -14.62 4.95
N ALA A 138 -8.11 -15.44 5.49
CA ALA A 138 -7.86 -16.84 5.73
C ALA A 138 -7.55 -17.63 4.44
N TRP A 139 -8.19 -17.28 3.34
CA TRP A 139 -7.94 -17.93 2.04
C TRP A 139 -6.55 -17.56 1.49
N LEU A 140 -6.12 -16.29 1.59
CA LEU A 140 -4.79 -15.88 1.16
C LEU A 140 -3.69 -16.48 2.05
N GLN A 141 -3.98 -16.74 3.32
CA GLN A 141 -3.01 -17.35 4.24
C GLN A 141 -2.65 -18.79 3.89
N VAL A 142 -3.50 -19.53 3.16
CA VAL A 142 -3.18 -20.92 2.74
C VAL A 142 -1.99 -20.99 1.78
N PHE A 143 -1.63 -19.88 1.15
CA PHE A 143 -0.46 -19.79 0.28
C PHE A 143 0.87 -19.61 1.04
N ALA A 144 0.83 -19.23 2.31
CA ALA A 144 2.03 -19.08 3.12
C ALA A 144 2.77 -20.43 3.26
N GLY A 145 4.09 -20.39 3.12
CA GLY A 145 4.94 -21.57 3.16
C GLY A 145 5.02 -22.39 1.85
N LYS A 146 4.13 -22.15 0.90
CA LYS A 146 4.15 -22.81 -0.41
C LYS A 146 5.29 -22.30 -1.28
N SER A 147 5.74 -23.14 -2.23
CA SER A 147 6.78 -22.77 -3.19
C SER A 147 6.48 -23.39 -4.55
N ARG A 148 7.25 -22.99 -5.57
CA ARG A 148 7.13 -23.58 -6.90
C ARG A 148 7.42 -25.09 -6.91
N ALA A 149 8.30 -25.56 -6.02
CA ALA A 149 8.65 -26.97 -5.91
C ALA A 149 7.60 -27.79 -5.16
N GLU A 150 6.84 -27.12 -4.27
CA GLU A 150 5.79 -27.71 -3.45
C GLU A 150 4.55 -26.81 -3.50
N PRO A 151 3.83 -26.78 -4.64
CA PRO A 151 2.68 -25.90 -4.79
C PRO A 151 1.52 -26.25 -3.83
N GLY A 152 1.52 -27.47 -3.33
CA GLY A 152 0.42 -28.03 -2.54
C GLY A 152 -0.80 -28.32 -3.43
N ASP A 153 -1.63 -29.22 -2.97
CA ASP A 153 -2.94 -29.46 -3.61
C ASP A 153 -3.82 -28.23 -3.39
N ALA A 154 -4.28 -27.64 -4.48
CA ALA A 154 -5.22 -26.51 -4.48
C ALA A 154 -6.66 -27.00 -4.36
#